data_5c85da6da0a48e30c1195904081b6707
#
_entry.id   5c85da6da0a48e30c1195904081b6707
#
_cell.length_a   1.000
_cell.length_b   1.000
_cell.length_c   1.000
_cell.angle_alpha   90.00
_cell.angle_beta   90.00
_cell.angle_gamma   90.00
#
_symmetry.space_group_name_H-M   'P 1'
#
loop_
_entity.id
_entity.type
_entity.pdbx_description
1 polymer ?
#
loop_
_entity_poly.entity_id
_entity_poly.type
_entity_poly.pdbx_seq_one_letter_code
_entity_poly.pdbx_strand_id
1 'polypeptide(L)'
;MAFLKWAAFNVMVLMVSAFCSAQQKFPLRSGEWAATIASTTAGEEPTVLLYCLNDELWTKALTQDPLCTVTQLSVTSSGATYHMDCQMKVMQMKGKVEMSFDGMEHMTTKGFIDLTLNGKTTSSVTQADYRWKGASCSPSDMNLRLKRAN
;
A
#
# COMPACT_ATOMS: atom_id res chain seq x y z
N MET A 1 15.20 57.30 44.88
CA MET A 1 14.30 56.97 43.75
C MET A 1 14.94 55.88 42.95
N ALA A 2 14.52 54.62 43.18
CA ALA A 2 15.09 53.47 42.58
C ALA A 2 14.12 52.95 41.47
N PHE A 3 14.55 53.05 40.22
CA PHE A 3 13.81 52.47 39.08
C PHE A 3 14.16 51.01 38.93
N LEU A 4 13.23 50.12 39.32
CA LEU A 4 13.32 48.71 39.16
C LEU A 4 12.97 48.34 37.70
N LYS A 5 13.98 48.02 36.90
CA LYS A 5 13.76 47.50 35.53
C LYS A 5 13.37 46.02 35.58
N TRP A 6 12.12 45.72 35.34
CA TRP A 6 11.64 44.36 35.10
C TRP A 6 12.06 43.92 33.70
N ALA A 7 13.04 43.05 33.62
CA ALA A 7 13.38 42.33 32.41
C ALA A 7 12.44 41.13 32.30
N ALA A 8 11.46 41.21 31.42
CA ALA A 8 10.60 40.12 31.04
C ALA A 8 11.43 39.10 30.25
N PHE A 9 11.75 37.96 30.87
CA PHE A 9 12.41 36.84 30.23
C PHE A 9 11.36 36.04 29.45
N ASN A 10 11.25 36.36 28.14
CA ASN A 10 10.44 35.57 27.21
C ASN A 10 11.13 34.25 26.95
N VAL A 11 10.73 33.23 27.69
CA VAL A 11 11.08 31.83 27.39
C VAL A 11 10.19 31.38 26.24
N MET A 12 10.68 31.57 25.04
CA MET A 12 10.10 31.01 23.82
C MET A 12 10.37 29.49 23.84
N VAL A 13 9.41 28.74 24.37
CA VAL A 13 9.40 27.28 24.30
C VAL A 13 9.15 26.93 22.83
N LEU A 14 10.24 26.66 22.12
CA LEU A 14 10.20 26.01 20.81
C LEU A 14 9.67 24.57 21.03
N MET A 15 8.37 24.40 20.87
CA MET A 15 7.78 23.08 20.69
C MET A 15 8.28 22.54 19.34
N VAL A 16 9.41 21.86 19.39
CA VAL A 16 9.84 20.98 18.32
C VAL A 16 8.85 19.81 18.31
N SER A 17 7.79 19.96 17.52
CA SER A 17 6.90 18.87 17.18
C SER A 17 7.75 17.86 16.40
N ALA A 18 8.34 16.89 17.10
CA ALA A 18 8.92 15.70 16.50
C ALA A 18 7.75 14.98 15.81
N PHE A 19 7.57 15.22 14.50
CA PHE A 19 6.79 14.35 13.65
C PHE A 19 7.49 12.99 13.67
N CYS A 20 7.14 12.17 14.67
CA CYS A 20 7.44 10.77 14.67
C CYS A 20 6.64 10.20 13.49
N SER A 21 7.26 10.06 12.33
CA SER A 21 6.72 9.29 11.20
C SER A 21 6.67 7.85 11.68
N ALA A 22 5.62 7.52 12.45
CA ALA A 22 5.32 6.14 12.77
C ALA A 22 5.15 5.45 11.42
N GLN A 23 6.05 4.54 11.08
CA GLN A 23 5.89 3.66 9.94
C GLN A 23 4.52 3.02 10.06
N GLN A 24 3.63 3.34 9.11
CA GLN A 24 2.27 2.83 9.13
C GLN A 24 2.34 1.32 8.93
N LYS A 25 2.21 0.58 10.03
CA LYS A 25 2.24 -0.86 10.03
C LYS A 25 0.86 -1.39 9.64
N PHE A 26 0.83 -2.30 8.66
CA PHE A 26 -0.41 -3.00 8.32
C PHE A 26 -0.79 -3.99 9.44
N PRO A 27 -2.05 -4.01 9.90
CA PRO A 27 -2.50 -4.89 10.97
C PRO A 27 -2.76 -6.32 10.46
N LEU A 28 -1.90 -6.85 9.62
CA LEU A 28 -2.03 -8.14 8.95
C LEU A 28 -0.89 -9.08 9.38
N ARG A 29 -1.15 -10.38 9.41
CA ARG A 29 -0.12 -11.39 9.71
C ARG A 29 0.88 -11.48 8.57
N SER A 30 2.16 -11.60 8.93
CA SER A 30 3.20 -11.98 8.00
C SER A 30 3.10 -13.46 7.63
N GLY A 31 3.45 -13.81 6.39
CA GLY A 31 3.44 -15.18 5.90
C GLY A 31 2.86 -15.33 4.51
N GLU A 32 2.41 -16.54 4.19
CA GLU A 32 1.80 -16.88 2.90
C GLU A 32 0.32 -16.45 2.87
N TRP A 33 -0.07 -15.84 1.76
CA TRP A 33 -1.42 -15.38 1.48
C TRP A 33 -1.88 -15.88 0.12
N ALA A 34 -3.12 -16.35 0.03
CA ALA A 34 -3.78 -16.65 -1.24
C ALA A 34 -4.67 -15.47 -1.63
N ALA A 35 -4.42 -14.91 -2.81
CA ALA A 35 -5.28 -13.90 -3.42
C ALA A 35 -6.16 -14.54 -4.49
N THR A 36 -7.46 -14.43 -4.35
CA THR A 36 -8.44 -14.80 -5.36
C THR A 36 -8.85 -13.52 -6.09
N ILE A 37 -8.45 -13.40 -7.36
CA ILE A 37 -8.74 -12.25 -8.21
C ILE A 37 -9.95 -12.59 -9.05
N ALA A 38 -11.03 -11.82 -8.90
CA ALA A 38 -12.22 -11.98 -9.72
C ALA A 38 -11.92 -11.64 -11.18
N SER A 39 -12.32 -12.51 -12.11
CA SER A 39 -12.27 -12.19 -13.54
C SER A 39 -13.32 -11.13 -13.86
N THR A 40 -12.95 -10.18 -14.72
CA THR A 40 -13.89 -9.21 -15.30
C THR A 40 -14.66 -9.78 -16.48
N THR A 41 -14.24 -10.94 -17.00
CA THR A 41 -14.86 -11.63 -18.12
C THR A 41 -15.87 -12.65 -17.61
N ALA A 42 -17.10 -12.55 -18.07
CA ALA A 42 -18.14 -13.50 -17.68
C ALA A 42 -17.79 -14.92 -18.14
N GLY A 43 -17.82 -15.87 -17.21
CA GLY A 43 -17.54 -17.29 -17.47
C GLY A 43 -16.07 -17.72 -17.30
N GLU A 44 -15.15 -16.79 -16.98
CA GLU A 44 -13.80 -17.15 -16.60
C GLU A 44 -13.72 -17.47 -15.10
N GLU A 45 -12.94 -18.51 -14.77
CA GLU A 45 -12.68 -18.86 -13.37
C GLU A 45 -11.78 -17.81 -12.70
N PRO A 46 -11.98 -17.53 -11.41
CA PRO A 46 -11.10 -16.63 -10.64
C PRO A 46 -9.66 -17.17 -10.65
N THR A 47 -8.71 -16.25 -10.79
CA THR A 47 -7.29 -16.60 -10.67
C THR A 47 -6.87 -16.58 -9.21
N VAL A 48 -6.23 -17.66 -8.74
CA VAL A 48 -5.65 -17.74 -7.41
C VAL A 48 -4.13 -17.58 -7.50
N LEU A 49 -3.60 -16.59 -6.78
CA LEU A 49 -2.16 -16.31 -6.69
C LEU A 49 -1.71 -16.43 -5.23
N LEU A 50 -0.51 -16.96 -5.03
CA LEU A 50 0.12 -17.02 -3.72
C LEU A 50 1.13 -15.88 -3.57
N TYR A 51 1.12 -15.22 -2.43
CA TYR A 51 2.03 -14.13 -2.09
C TYR A 51 2.66 -14.37 -0.72
N CYS A 52 3.93 -14.06 -0.62
CA CYS A 52 4.60 -13.96 0.67
C CYS A 52 4.56 -12.48 1.09
N LEU A 53 3.85 -12.16 2.16
CA LEU A 53 3.67 -10.80 2.65
C LEU A 53 4.24 -10.65 4.05
N ASN A 54 4.98 -9.58 4.29
CA ASN A 54 5.44 -9.13 5.59
C ASN A 54 5.51 -7.60 5.62
N ASP A 55 5.73 -7.01 6.79
CA ASP A 55 5.76 -5.55 6.96
C ASP A 55 6.79 -4.87 6.04
N GLU A 56 7.97 -5.47 5.85
CA GLU A 56 9.01 -4.92 4.98
C GLU A 56 8.57 -4.89 3.53
N LEU A 57 7.91 -5.96 3.09
CA LEU A 57 7.44 -6.08 1.70
C LEU A 57 6.28 -5.16 1.41
N TRP A 58 5.36 -4.96 2.36
CA TRP A 58 4.33 -3.94 2.25
C TRP A 58 4.92 -2.55 2.11
N THR A 59 5.88 -2.21 2.98
CA THR A 59 6.56 -0.92 2.94
C THR A 59 7.27 -0.74 1.60
N LYS A 60 8.04 -1.71 1.14
CA LYS A 60 8.75 -1.63 -0.15
C LYS A 60 7.80 -1.53 -1.34
N ALA A 61 6.75 -2.34 -1.38
CA ALA A 61 5.79 -2.32 -2.48
C ALA A 61 5.08 -0.97 -2.62
N LEU A 62 4.84 -0.28 -1.50
CA LEU A 62 4.12 0.98 -1.48
C LEU A 62 5.03 2.22 -1.55
N THR A 63 6.34 2.11 -1.25
CA THR A 63 7.22 3.29 -1.13
C THR A 63 8.47 3.23 -2.01
N GLN A 64 8.83 2.08 -2.54
CA GLN A 64 10.12 1.86 -3.21
C GLN A 64 10.00 1.21 -4.59
N ASP A 65 8.81 1.13 -5.17
CA ASP A 65 8.65 0.65 -6.54
C ASP A 65 9.20 1.72 -7.50
N PRO A 66 10.21 1.42 -8.35
CA PRO A 66 10.82 2.39 -9.24
C PRO A 66 9.89 2.84 -10.38
N LEU A 67 8.82 2.10 -10.64
CA LEU A 67 7.86 2.38 -11.71
C LEU A 67 6.60 3.06 -11.20
N CYS A 68 6.34 3.01 -9.88
CA CYS A 68 5.11 3.49 -9.28
C CYS A 68 5.36 4.51 -8.17
N THR A 69 4.65 5.61 -8.20
CA THR A 69 4.56 6.55 -7.08
C THR A 69 3.26 6.31 -6.33
N VAL A 70 3.36 6.07 -5.03
CA VAL A 70 2.20 5.96 -4.13
C VAL A 70 2.04 7.24 -3.36
N THR A 71 0.83 7.77 -3.34
CA THR A 71 0.46 8.99 -2.62
C THR A 71 -0.80 8.78 -1.80
N GLN A 72 -1.06 9.69 -0.85
CA GLN A 72 -2.25 9.68 0.00
C GLN A 72 -2.48 8.34 0.72
N LEU A 73 -1.39 7.67 1.11
CA LEU A 73 -1.48 6.43 1.87
C LEU A 73 -2.06 6.73 3.26
N SER A 74 -3.17 6.08 3.57
CA SER A 74 -3.81 6.09 4.88
C SER A 74 -4.05 4.66 5.32
N VAL A 75 -3.58 4.28 6.51
CA VAL A 75 -3.76 2.95 7.09
C VAL A 75 -4.46 3.10 8.43
N THR A 76 -5.49 2.30 8.63
CA THR A 76 -6.26 2.18 9.89
C THR A 76 -6.29 0.73 10.35
N SER A 77 -6.90 0.45 11.49
CA SER A 77 -7.11 -0.92 11.95
C SER A 77 -8.09 -1.72 11.09
N SER A 78 -8.94 -1.05 10.31
CA SER A 78 -9.99 -1.69 9.50
C SER A 78 -9.76 -1.61 7.99
N GLY A 79 -8.70 -0.92 7.54
CA GLY A 79 -8.43 -0.82 6.12
C GLY A 79 -7.29 0.12 5.77
N ALA A 80 -7.01 0.22 4.48
CA ALA A 80 -6.07 1.18 3.94
C ALA A 80 -6.57 1.73 2.61
N THR A 81 -6.14 2.95 2.28
CA THR A 81 -6.39 3.56 0.98
C THR A 81 -5.12 4.22 0.47
N TYR A 82 -4.90 4.21 -0.82
CA TYR A 82 -3.81 4.94 -1.45
C TYR A 82 -4.10 5.21 -2.93
N HIS A 83 -3.40 6.19 -3.48
CA HIS A 83 -3.35 6.45 -4.91
C HIS A 83 -2.02 5.98 -5.49
N MET A 84 -2.04 5.50 -6.71
CA MET A 84 -0.85 5.06 -7.43
C MET A 84 -0.78 5.70 -8.81
N ASP A 85 0.44 6.03 -9.24
CA ASP A 85 0.77 6.46 -10.60
C ASP A 85 2.01 5.69 -11.04
N CYS A 86 1.83 4.75 -11.97
CA CYS A 86 2.89 3.88 -12.48
C CYS A 86 3.22 4.27 -13.92
N GLN A 87 4.49 4.57 -14.18
CA GLN A 87 4.99 4.96 -15.48
C GLN A 87 5.85 3.83 -16.07
N MET A 88 5.39 3.25 -17.14
CA MET A 88 6.12 2.25 -17.92
C MET A 88 6.37 2.80 -19.32
N LYS A 89 7.38 2.28 -20.04
CA LYS A 89 7.83 2.83 -21.33
C LYS A 89 6.72 3.17 -22.33
N VAL A 90 5.66 2.35 -22.39
CA VAL A 90 4.57 2.50 -23.38
C VAL A 90 3.19 2.60 -22.73
N MET A 91 3.15 2.52 -21.41
CA MET A 91 1.90 2.41 -20.66
C MET A 91 1.98 3.24 -19.37
N GLN A 92 0.90 3.94 -19.06
CA GLN A 92 0.70 4.58 -17.77
C GLN A 92 -0.49 3.93 -17.07
N MET A 93 -0.35 3.66 -15.78
CA MET A 93 -1.43 3.16 -14.95
C MET A 93 -1.63 4.11 -13.76
N LYS A 94 -2.82 4.65 -13.61
CA LYS A 94 -3.22 5.47 -12.45
C LYS A 94 -4.38 4.83 -11.76
N GLY A 95 -4.46 5.00 -10.45
CA GLY A 95 -5.61 4.46 -9.75
C GLY A 95 -5.67 4.78 -8.28
N LYS A 96 -6.81 4.40 -7.71
CA LYS A 96 -7.06 4.38 -6.28
C LYS A 96 -7.27 2.94 -5.85
N VAL A 97 -6.63 2.54 -4.76
CA VAL A 97 -6.82 1.22 -4.15
C VAL A 97 -7.44 1.42 -2.77
N GLU A 98 -8.45 0.64 -2.50
CA GLU A 98 -9.13 0.54 -1.21
C GLU A 98 -8.94 -0.89 -0.68
N MET A 99 -8.50 -1.01 0.56
CA MET A 99 -8.34 -2.26 1.28
C MET A 99 -9.25 -2.28 2.47
N SER A 100 -9.91 -3.40 2.73
CA SER A 100 -10.69 -3.62 3.95
C SER A 100 -10.10 -4.82 4.68
N PHE A 101 -9.85 -4.69 5.98
CA PHE A 101 -9.29 -5.73 6.83
C PHE A 101 -10.40 -6.33 7.71
N ASP A 102 -10.54 -7.64 7.65
CA ASP A 102 -11.40 -8.42 8.53
C ASP A 102 -10.51 -9.28 9.44
N GLY A 103 -10.09 -8.67 10.55
CA GLY A 103 -9.06 -9.21 11.42
C GLY A 103 -7.67 -9.17 10.79
N MET A 104 -6.80 -10.11 11.20
CA MET A 104 -5.39 -10.16 10.82
C MET A 104 -5.10 -11.15 9.68
N GLU A 105 -6.07 -11.93 9.26
CA GLU A 105 -5.91 -13.09 8.36
C GLU A 105 -6.75 -13.00 7.09
N HIS A 106 -7.54 -11.95 6.95
CA HIS A 106 -8.38 -11.72 5.80
C HIS A 106 -8.38 -10.26 5.40
N MET A 107 -8.25 -9.99 4.11
CA MET A 107 -8.47 -8.66 3.53
C MET A 107 -9.10 -8.76 2.15
N THR A 108 -9.85 -7.74 1.80
CA THR A 108 -10.33 -7.54 0.43
C THR A 108 -9.72 -6.27 -0.14
N THR A 109 -9.51 -6.24 -1.45
CA THR A 109 -9.07 -5.04 -2.15
C THR A 109 -10.01 -4.69 -3.28
N LYS A 110 -10.16 -3.39 -3.52
CA LYS A 110 -10.86 -2.85 -4.69
C LYS A 110 -9.98 -1.77 -5.31
N GLY A 111 -9.62 -1.99 -6.56
CA GLY A 111 -8.83 -1.05 -7.36
C GLY A 111 -9.69 -0.39 -8.43
N PHE A 112 -9.62 0.93 -8.52
CA PHE A 112 -10.16 1.73 -9.62
C PHE A 112 -8.97 2.16 -10.47
N ILE A 113 -8.78 1.54 -11.62
CA ILE A 113 -7.55 1.63 -12.41
C ILE A 113 -7.84 2.22 -13.78
N ASP A 114 -7.13 3.28 -14.12
CA ASP A 114 -7.05 3.86 -15.46
C ASP A 114 -5.75 3.42 -16.11
N LEU A 115 -5.86 2.67 -17.18
CA LEU A 115 -4.75 2.20 -17.99
C LEU A 115 -4.70 3.00 -19.29
N THR A 116 -3.62 3.74 -19.50
CA THR A 116 -3.36 4.47 -20.76
C THR A 116 -2.28 3.76 -21.56
N LEU A 117 -2.65 3.30 -22.75
CA LEU A 117 -1.75 2.65 -23.70
C LEU A 117 -1.84 3.39 -25.04
N ASN A 118 -0.71 3.87 -25.57
CA ASN A 118 -0.65 4.61 -26.84
C ASN A 118 -1.67 5.78 -26.91
N GLY A 119 -1.83 6.50 -25.78
CA GLY A 119 -2.75 7.64 -25.67
C GLY A 119 -4.23 7.28 -25.51
N LYS A 120 -4.58 6.00 -25.52
CA LYS A 120 -5.95 5.53 -25.25
C LYS A 120 -6.09 5.06 -23.82
N THR A 121 -7.01 5.65 -23.06
CA THR A 121 -7.30 5.28 -21.67
C THR A 121 -8.48 4.33 -21.59
N THR A 122 -8.34 3.29 -20.78
CA THR A 122 -9.39 2.33 -20.42
C THR A 122 -9.47 2.26 -18.90
N SER A 123 -10.67 2.47 -18.36
CA SER A 123 -10.92 2.35 -16.91
C SER A 123 -11.44 0.96 -16.59
N SER A 124 -10.97 0.41 -15.47
CA SER A 124 -11.39 -0.89 -14.94
C SER A 124 -11.53 -0.86 -13.44
N VAL A 125 -12.33 -1.78 -12.91
CA VAL A 125 -12.43 -2.05 -11.48
C VAL A 125 -11.94 -3.46 -11.24
N THR A 126 -10.94 -3.61 -10.37
CA THR A 126 -10.39 -4.90 -9.96
C THR A 126 -10.81 -5.20 -8.53
N GLN A 127 -11.06 -6.46 -8.23
CA GLN A 127 -11.35 -6.90 -6.86
C GLN A 127 -10.57 -8.17 -6.57
N ALA A 128 -10.04 -8.27 -5.35
CA ALA A 128 -9.39 -9.47 -4.88
C ALA A 128 -9.71 -9.74 -3.42
N ASP A 129 -9.86 -11.03 -3.09
CA ASP A 129 -10.01 -11.56 -1.74
C ASP A 129 -8.69 -12.24 -1.35
N TYR A 130 -8.13 -11.84 -0.20
CA TYR A 130 -6.86 -12.37 0.30
C TYR A 130 -7.09 -13.09 1.61
N ARG A 131 -6.59 -14.31 1.70
CA ARG A 131 -6.66 -15.14 2.90
C ARG A 131 -5.29 -15.64 3.30
N TRP A 132 -4.94 -15.44 4.56
CA TRP A 132 -3.71 -15.97 5.14
C TRP A 132 -3.74 -17.50 5.17
N LYS A 133 -2.64 -18.12 4.76
CA LYS A 133 -2.49 -19.57 4.66
C LYS A 133 -1.57 -20.15 5.72
N GLY A 134 -0.57 -19.38 6.15
CA GLY A 134 0.40 -19.85 7.13
C GLY A 134 1.56 -18.88 7.34
N ALA A 135 2.32 -19.08 8.41
CA ALA A 135 3.46 -18.22 8.74
C ALA A 135 4.67 -18.45 7.80
N SER A 136 4.75 -19.60 7.15
CA SER A 136 5.84 -19.95 6.24
C SER A 136 5.44 -19.70 4.80
N CYS A 137 6.30 -19.00 4.06
CA CYS A 137 6.13 -18.83 2.63
C CYS A 137 6.73 -19.99 1.87
N SER A 138 6.06 -20.48 0.84
CA SER A 138 6.61 -21.52 -0.02
C SER A 138 7.73 -20.96 -0.93
N PRO A 139 8.72 -21.79 -1.31
CA PRO A 139 9.79 -21.34 -2.22
C PRO A 139 9.30 -20.88 -3.59
N SER A 140 8.14 -21.37 -4.05
CA SER A 140 7.50 -20.95 -5.30
C SER A 140 7.09 -19.49 -5.29
N ASP A 141 6.72 -18.95 -4.14
CA ASP A 141 6.23 -17.56 -3.99
C ASP A 141 7.37 -16.55 -4.13
N MET A 142 8.57 -16.93 -3.73
CA MET A 142 9.78 -16.13 -3.94
C MET A 142 10.20 -16.09 -5.41
N ASN A 143 9.96 -17.14 -6.18
CA ASN A 143 10.33 -17.23 -7.60
C ASN A 143 9.45 -16.39 -8.53
N LEU A 144 8.18 -16.15 -8.18
CA LEU A 144 7.30 -15.26 -8.94
C LEU A 144 7.77 -13.80 -8.90
N ARG A 145 8.48 -13.38 -7.83
CA ARG A 145 9.06 -12.04 -7.71
C ARG A 145 10.30 -11.84 -8.56
N LEU A 146 11.17 -12.85 -8.64
CA LEU A 146 12.41 -12.78 -9.44
C LEU A 146 12.13 -12.82 -10.96
N LYS A 147 11.03 -13.42 -11.39
CA LYS A 147 10.64 -13.45 -12.82
C LYS A 147 10.03 -12.14 -13.32
N ARG A 148 9.55 -11.25 -12.43
CA ARG A 148 9.02 -9.93 -12.81
C ARG A 148 10.05 -8.81 -12.76
N ALA A 149 11.22 -9.06 -12.18
CA ALA A 149 12.30 -8.07 -12.03
C ALA A 149 13.37 -8.09 -13.15
N ASN A 150 13.25 -8.98 -14.16
CA ASN A 150 14.16 -9.07 -15.31
C ASN A 150 13.50 -8.57 -16.62
#